data_a4c8b6f90e07e7abed58d01c0fc2bc4d
#
_entry.id   a4c8b6f90e07e7abed58d01c0fc2bc4d
#
_cell.length_a   1.000
_cell.length_b   1.000
_cell.length_c   1.000
_cell.angle_alpha   90.00
_cell.angle_beta   90.00
_cell.angle_gamma   90.00
#
_symmetry.space_group_name_H-M   'P 1'
#
loop_
_entity.id
_entity.type
_entity.pdbx_description
1 polymer ?
#
loop_
_entity_poly.entity_id
_entity_poly.type
_entity_poly.pdbx_seq_one_letter_code
_entity_poly.pdbx_strand_id
1 'polypeptide(L)'
;MKKTVYPQHLHKQDHFKCPIWFSDAPKFVTKLNKVSNKYINAAKKNLKNNKNKSDLGNVYHSTPLIGDPNFKNLQDYVGATSHNLLTEMGFDLNGYQIFTTEMWVQEFAKDGGGHHTLHTHWNGHMSGFYFLKASDKTSMPMFED
;
A
#
# COMPACT_ATOMS: atom_id res chain seq x y z
N MET A 1 -25.41 3.44 11.83
CA MET A 1 -24.30 2.58 11.40
C MET A 1 -23.50 2.13 12.61
N LYS A 2 -23.24 0.81 12.77
CA LYS A 2 -22.33 0.33 13.82
C LYS A 2 -20.91 0.74 13.44
N LYS A 3 -20.27 1.57 14.26
CA LYS A 3 -18.85 1.88 14.13
C LYS A 3 -18.07 0.57 14.21
N THR A 4 -17.47 0.14 13.12
CA THR A 4 -16.52 -0.99 13.15
C THR A 4 -15.24 -0.46 13.80
N VAL A 5 -15.10 -0.67 15.09
CA VAL A 5 -13.90 -0.28 15.83
C VAL A 5 -12.87 -1.37 15.63
N TYR A 6 -11.90 -1.11 14.77
CA TYR A 6 -10.68 -1.89 14.77
C TYR A 6 -9.78 -1.36 15.90
N PRO A 7 -9.30 -2.20 16.83
CA PRO A 7 -8.32 -1.78 17.81
C PRO A 7 -7.03 -1.42 17.08
N GLN A 8 -6.71 -0.15 17.06
CA GLN A 8 -5.54 0.38 16.38
C GLN A 8 -4.74 1.23 17.37
N HIS A 9 -3.47 0.92 17.48
CA HIS A 9 -2.50 1.84 18.03
C HIS A 9 -1.94 2.65 16.87
N LEU A 10 -2.55 3.78 16.55
CA LEU A 10 -2.07 4.70 15.54
C LEU A 10 -1.10 5.69 16.18
N HIS A 11 0.05 5.84 15.55
CA HIS A 11 1.01 6.87 15.87
C HIS A 11 1.00 7.91 14.76
N LYS A 12 0.81 9.16 15.10
CA LYS A 12 0.87 10.30 14.18
C LYS A 12 2.24 10.95 14.26
N GLN A 13 2.84 11.16 13.09
CA GLN A 13 4.00 12.03 12.93
C GLN A 13 3.66 13.12 11.92
N ASP A 14 3.92 14.36 12.28
CA ASP A 14 3.76 15.48 11.35
C ASP A 14 5.09 15.73 10.64
N HIS A 15 5.07 15.60 9.31
CA HIS A 15 6.20 15.85 8.42
C HIS A 15 5.79 16.88 7.38
N PHE A 16 6.57 17.94 7.21
CA PHE A 16 6.35 18.95 6.18
C PHE A 16 4.89 19.45 6.09
N LYS A 17 4.23 19.64 7.20
CA LYS A 17 2.80 19.98 7.30
C LYS A 17 1.84 18.88 6.81
N CYS A 18 2.35 17.73 6.35
CA CYS A 18 1.57 16.55 6.01
C CYS A 18 1.67 15.51 7.12
N PRO A 19 0.57 15.10 7.77
CA PRO A 19 0.60 14.06 8.77
C PRO A 19 0.83 12.68 8.13
N ILE A 20 1.68 11.87 8.76
CA ILE A 20 1.89 10.47 8.40
C ILE A 20 1.48 9.62 9.59
N TRP A 21 0.61 8.65 9.33
CA TRP A 21 0.16 7.68 10.33
C TRP A 21 0.74 6.32 10.04
N PHE A 22 1.12 5.61 11.07
CA PHE A 22 1.54 4.23 10.96
C PHE A 22 0.97 3.38 12.08
N SER A 23 0.74 2.12 11.80
CA SER A 23 0.26 1.15 12.79
C SER A 23 0.74 -0.25 12.47
N ASP A 24 0.84 -1.06 13.52
CA ASP A 24 1.08 -2.48 13.37
C ASP A 24 -0.22 -3.22 13.08
N ALA A 25 -0.32 -3.87 11.94
CA ALA A 25 -1.45 -4.70 11.56
C ALA A 25 -1.00 -6.09 11.06
N PRO A 26 -0.28 -6.87 11.90
CA PRO A 26 0.42 -8.08 11.46
C PRO A 26 -0.50 -9.21 11.01
N LYS A 27 -1.77 -9.20 11.39
CA LYS A 27 -2.74 -10.27 11.12
C LYS A 27 -2.94 -10.60 9.65
N PHE A 28 -2.64 -9.68 8.74
CA PHE A 28 -2.80 -9.90 7.31
C PHE A 28 -1.52 -10.43 6.64
N VAL A 29 -0.36 -10.22 7.24
CA VAL A 29 0.96 -10.44 6.62
C VAL A 29 1.11 -11.85 6.07
N THR A 30 0.89 -12.87 6.87
CA THR A 30 1.13 -14.27 6.46
C THR A 30 0.27 -14.66 5.26
N LYS A 31 -1.04 -14.35 5.31
CA LYS A 31 -1.96 -14.66 4.22
C LYS A 31 -1.61 -13.87 2.97
N LEU A 32 -1.40 -12.57 3.11
CA LEU A 32 -1.15 -11.71 1.96
C LEU A 32 0.21 -11.96 1.32
N ASN A 33 1.25 -12.28 2.09
CA ASN A 33 2.53 -12.72 1.53
C ASN A 33 2.36 -13.95 0.61
N LYS A 34 1.62 -14.95 1.07
CA LYS A 34 1.37 -16.16 0.30
C LYS A 34 0.63 -15.86 -1.01
N VAL A 35 -0.40 -15.05 -0.95
CA VAL A 35 -1.22 -14.68 -2.11
C VAL A 35 -0.45 -13.77 -3.07
N SER A 36 0.26 -12.78 -2.54
CA SER A 36 1.02 -11.80 -3.31
C SER A 36 2.09 -12.44 -4.19
N ASN A 37 2.71 -13.52 -3.74
CA ASN A 37 3.70 -14.26 -4.53
C ASN A 37 3.18 -14.69 -5.91
N LYS A 38 1.90 -15.05 -6.01
CA LYS A 38 1.26 -15.41 -7.28
C LYS A 38 1.29 -14.25 -8.27
N TYR A 39 0.94 -13.05 -7.81
CA TYR A 39 0.87 -11.86 -8.65
C TYR A 39 2.26 -11.34 -9.01
N ILE A 40 3.18 -11.35 -8.05
CA ILE A 40 4.58 -10.97 -8.29
C ILE A 40 5.26 -11.94 -9.27
N ASN A 41 5.04 -13.24 -9.15
CA ASN A 41 5.58 -14.22 -10.10
C ASN A 41 5.03 -14.01 -11.51
N ALA A 42 3.75 -13.66 -11.65
CA ALA A 42 3.17 -13.29 -12.93
C ALA A 42 3.82 -12.04 -13.52
N ALA A 43 4.02 -10.99 -12.70
CA ALA A 43 4.72 -9.77 -13.13
C ALA A 43 6.15 -10.06 -13.58
N LYS A 44 6.90 -10.87 -12.82
CA LYS A 44 8.26 -11.31 -13.18
C LYS A 44 8.30 -12.07 -14.51
N LYS A 45 7.34 -12.97 -14.75
CA LYS A 45 7.24 -13.71 -16.00
C LYS A 45 6.99 -12.80 -17.20
N ASN A 46 6.13 -11.82 -17.03
CA ASN A 46 5.83 -10.85 -18.09
C ASN A 46 7.05 -9.98 -18.43
N LEU A 47 7.85 -9.59 -17.43
CA LEU A 47 9.10 -8.85 -17.65
C LEU A 47 10.18 -9.68 -18.33
N LYS A 48 10.32 -10.98 -18.01
CA LYS A 48 11.27 -11.89 -18.67
C LYS A 48 11.00 -12.08 -20.15
N ASN A 49 9.76 -11.96 -20.56
CA ASN A 49 9.39 -12.01 -21.97
C ASN A 49 9.80 -10.75 -22.74
N ASN A 50 10.17 -9.67 -22.05
CA ASN A 50 10.74 -8.44 -22.60
C ASN A 50 12.27 -8.55 -22.61
N LYS A 51 12.86 -9.03 -23.69
CA LYS A 51 14.27 -9.43 -23.85
C LYS A 51 15.35 -8.39 -23.50
N ASN A 52 14.98 -7.16 -23.11
CA ASN A 52 15.93 -6.06 -22.95
C ASN A 52 16.01 -5.47 -21.51
N LYS A 53 15.44 -6.13 -20.51
CA LYS A 53 15.49 -5.60 -19.13
C LYS A 53 16.29 -6.53 -18.23
N SER A 54 17.37 -5.99 -17.67
CA SER A 54 18.07 -6.63 -16.55
C SER A 54 17.16 -6.62 -15.31
N ASP A 55 17.32 -7.58 -14.40
CA ASP A 55 16.63 -7.59 -13.11
C ASP A 55 17.08 -6.42 -12.21
N LEU A 56 18.23 -5.86 -12.50
CA LEU A 56 18.77 -4.70 -11.77
C LEU A 56 17.89 -3.47 -12.05
N GLY A 57 17.37 -2.87 -11.00
CA GLY A 57 16.50 -1.70 -11.11
C GLY A 57 15.03 -2.01 -11.38
N ASN A 58 14.63 -3.27 -11.47
CA ASN A 58 13.23 -3.60 -11.71
C ASN A 58 12.36 -3.48 -10.45
N VAL A 59 11.17 -2.94 -10.65
CA VAL A 59 10.05 -3.04 -9.73
C VAL A 59 9.02 -3.96 -10.36
N TYR A 60 8.69 -5.04 -9.68
CA TYR A 60 7.67 -5.99 -10.13
C TYR A 60 6.33 -5.54 -9.62
N HIS A 61 5.49 -5.08 -10.51
CA HIS A 61 4.20 -4.49 -10.21
C HIS A 61 3.08 -5.41 -10.71
N SER A 62 2.15 -5.75 -9.84
CA SER A 62 1.00 -6.57 -10.22
C SER A 62 0.00 -5.80 -11.08
N THR A 63 -0.92 -6.53 -11.68
CA THR A 63 -2.19 -5.96 -12.15
C THR A 63 -2.99 -5.41 -10.95
N PRO A 64 -3.99 -4.54 -11.19
CA PRO A 64 -4.88 -4.06 -10.14
C PRO A 64 -5.52 -5.19 -9.34
N LEU A 65 -5.62 -5.01 -8.02
CA LEU A 65 -6.15 -5.99 -7.06
C LEU A 65 -7.46 -5.56 -6.41
N ILE A 66 -8.02 -4.43 -6.83
CA ILE A 66 -9.34 -3.99 -6.38
C ILE A 66 -10.37 -5.05 -6.78
N GLY A 67 -11.21 -5.44 -5.81
CA GLY A 67 -12.21 -6.48 -6.01
C GLY A 67 -11.68 -7.92 -5.88
N ASP A 68 -10.37 -8.12 -5.71
CA ASP A 68 -9.85 -9.47 -5.42
C ASP A 68 -10.23 -9.87 -3.99
N PRO A 69 -10.98 -11.00 -3.81
CA PRO A 69 -11.47 -11.42 -2.50
C PRO A 69 -10.36 -11.76 -1.52
N ASN A 70 -9.15 -12.08 -1.98
CA ASN A 70 -8.03 -12.35 -1.11
C ASN A 70 -7.57 -11.10 -0.34
N PHE A 71 -7.76 -9.92 -0.92
CA PHE A 71 -7.38 -8.63 -0.34
C PHE A 71 -8.54 -7.89 0.32
N LYS A 72 -9.76 -8.44 0.28
CA LYS A 72 -10.94 -7.79 0.83
C LYS A 72 -10.77 -7.33 2.28
N ASN A 73 -10.22 -8.17 3.13
CA ASN A 73 -10.05 -7.82 4.55
C ASN A 73 -9.06 -6.64 4.73
N LEU A 74 -8.03 -6.55 3.90
CA LEU A 74 -7.12 -5.41 3.90
C LEU A 74 -7.82 -4.16 3.34
N GLN A 75 -8.60 -4.30 2.28
CA GLN A 75 -9.37 -3.18 1.71
C GLN A 75 -10.37 -2.63 2.73
N ASP A 76 -11.11 -3.51 3.43
CA ASP A 76 -12.06 -3.10 4.47
C ASP A 76 -11.34 -2.38 5.63
N TYR A 77 -10.16 -2.89 6.03
CA TYR A 77 -9.33 -2.27 7.05
C TYR A 77 -8.83 -0.89 6.62
N VAL A 78 -8.29 -0.77 5.42
CA VAL A 78 -7.81 0.50 4.87
C VAL A 78 -8.95 1.50 4.74
N GLY A 79 -10.11 1.08 4.23
CA GLY A 79 -11.28 1.94 4.10
C GLY A 79 -11.77 2.49 5.45
N ALA A 80 -11.88 1.63 6.46
CA ALA A 80 -12.26 2.05 7.81
C ALA A 80 -11.23 2.99 8.45
N THR A 81 -9.94 2.70 8.24
CA THR A 81 -8.85 3.55 8.74
C THR A 81 -8.89 4.91 8.07
N SER A 82 -9.00 4.95 6.74
CA SER A 82 -9.07 6.20 5.99
C SER A 82 -10.26 7.07 6.41
N HIS A 83 -11.43 6.45 6.64
CA HIS A 83 -12.59 7.17 7.17
C HIS A 83 -12.27 7.85 8.50
N ASN A 84 -11.68 7.13 9.43
CA ASN A 84 -11.34 7.67 10.75
C ASN A 84 -10.32 8.80 10.65
N LEU A 85 -9.27 8.61 9.84
CA LEU A 85 -8.21 9.60 9.67
C LEU A 85 -8.70 10.87 8.97
N LEU A 86 -9.51 10.74 7.93
CA LEU A 86 -10.11 11.89 7.26
C LEU A 86 -11.04 12.66 8.19
N THR A 87 -11.82 11.96 9.03
CA THR A 87 -12.64 12.60 10.06
C THR A 87 -11.78 13.34 11.08
N GLU A 88 -10.67 12.73 11.53
CA GLU A 88 -9.70 13.38 12.44
C GLU A 88 -9.08 14.63 11.81
N MET A 89 -8.82 14.60 10.51
CA MET A 89 -8.32 15.74 9.75
C MET A 89 -9.37 16.85 9.53
N GLY A 90 -10.62 16.64 9.94
CA GLY A 90 -11.69 17.64 9.87
C GLY A 90 -12.57 17.55 8.63
N PHE A 91 -12.48 16.48 7.83
CA PHE A 91 -13.41 16.28 6.73
C PHE A 91 -14.79 15.89 7.24
N ASP A 92 -15.83 16.56 6.77
CA ASP A 92 -17.21 16.12 6.97
C ASP A 92 -17.54 15.03 5.95
N LEU A 93 -17.65 13.81 6.43
CA LEU A 93 -17.91 12.63 5.61
C LEU A 93 -19.39 12.22 5.60
N ASN A 94 -20.29 13.07 6.12
CA ASN A 94 -21.73 12.81 6.07
C ASN A 94 -22.22 12.77 4.61
N GLY A 95 -22.83 11.66 4.22
CA GLY A 95 -23.32 11.46 2.86
C GLY A 95 -22.25 11.07 1.82
N TYR A 96 -21.00 10.96 2.21
CA TYR A 96 -19.92 10.50 1.33
C TYR A 96 -19.58 9.03 1.56
N GLN A 97 -19.13 8.38 0.51
CA GLN A 97 -18.57 7.03 0.55
C GLN A 97 -17.08 7.09 0.27
N ILE A 98 -16.31 6.35 1.06
CA ILE A 98 -14.88 6.17 0.83
C ILE A 98 -14.70 4.84 0.11
N PHE A 99 -13.94 4.87 -0.97
CA PHE A 99 -13.59 3.66 -1.71
C PHE A 99 -12.12 3.72 -2.13
N THR A 100 -11.52 2.55 -2.24
CA THR A 100 -10.16 2.40 -2.76
C THR A 100 -10.20 2.55 -4.26
N THR A 101 -9.45 3.48 -4.81
CA THR A 101 -9.34 3.71 -6.25
C THR A 101 -8.31 2.81 -6.90
N GLU A 102 -7.21 2.54 -6.18
CA GLU A 102 -6.09 1.75 -6.67
C GLU A 102 -5.56 0.83 -5.57
N MET A 103 -5.18 -0.35 -5.94
CA MET A 103 -4.48 -1.30 -5.08
C MET A 103 -3.67 -2.26 -5.93
N TRP A 104 -2.43 -2.47 -5.57
CA TRP A 104 -1.54 -3.45 -6.19
C TRP A 104 -0.55 -3.99 -5.17
N VAL A 105 0.15 -5.04 -5.53
CA VAL A 105 1.34 -5.50 -4.82
C VAL A 105 2.56 -5.28 -5.68
N GLN A 106 3.63 -4.85 -5.06
CA GLN A 106 4.90 -4.68 -5.73
C GLN A 106 6.05 -5.30 -4.94
N GLU A 107 7.08 -5.67 -5.66
CA GLU A 107 8.34 -6.16 -5.11
C GLU A 107 9.48 -5.45 -5.82
N PHE A 108 10.41 -4.91 -5.06
CA PHE A 108 11.66 -4.37 -5.59
C PHE A 108 12.64 -5.51 -5.86
N ALA A 109 13.46 -5.35 -6.90
CA ALA A 109 14.45 -6.36 -7.28
C ALA A 109 15.38 -6.70 -6.10
N LYS A 110 15.66 -7.99 -5.93
CA LYS A 110 16.47 -8.52 -4.81
C LYS A 110 17.88 -7.96 -4.79
N ASP A 111 18.46 -7.76 -5.97
CA ASP A 111 19.85 -7.35 -6.12
C ASP A 111 20.01 -5.81 -6.10
N GLY A 112 18.96 -5.11 -5.69
CA GLY A 112 18.95 -3.66 -5.53
C GLY A 112 18.59 -2.89 -6.80
N GLY A 113 18.62 -1.55 -6.69
CA GLY A 113 18.38 -0.64 -7.79
C GLY A 113 16.92 -0.41 -8.16
N GLY A 114 15.98 -1.20 -7.66
CA GLY A 114 14.55 -0.93 -7.86
C GLY A 114 14.14 0.32 -7.09
N HIS A 115 13.55 1.28 -7.78
CA HIS A 115 13.04 2.50 -7.16
C HIS A 115 11.80 3.00 -7.89
N HIS A 116 11.02 3.82 -7.20
CA HIS A 116 10.07 4.72 -7.81
C HIS A 116 10.66 6.13 -7.82
N THR A 117 10.47 6.83 -8.93
CA THR A 117 10.73 8.25 -8.96
C THR A 117 9.70 8.98 -8.09
N LEU A 118 10.05 10.17 -7.64
CA LEU A 118 9.11 11.04 -6.95
C LEU A 118 7.85 11.22 -7.81
N HIS A 119 6.70 11.00 -7.23
CA HIS A 119 5.40 11.14 -7.88
C HIS A 119 4.31 11.42 -6.85
N THR A 120 3.18 11.90 -7.31
CA THR A 120 2.01 12.21 -6.49
C THR A 120 0.84 11.32 -6.87
N HIS A 121 -0.03 11.06 -5.88
CA HIS A 121 -1.33 10.42 -6.08
C HIS A 121 -2.43 11.49 -6.07
N TRP A 122 -2.48 12.29 -7.11
CA TRP A 122 -3.26 13.52 -7.19
C TRP A 122 -4.78 13.33 -7.14
N ASN A 123 -5.28 12.12 -7.38
CA ASN A 123 -6.71 11.78 -7.28
C ASN A 123 -7.12 11.12 -5.96
N GLY A 124 -6.21 11.01 -5.00
CA GLY A 124 -6.45 10.33 -3.73
C GLY A 124 -6.37 11.29 -2.55
N HIS A 125 -7.29 11.19 -1.61
CA HIS A 125 -7.21 11.89 -0.33
C HIS A 125 -6.22 11.21 0.64
N MET A 126 -6.05 9.91 0.48
CA MET A 126 -5.16 9.09 1.30
C MET A 126 -4.40 8.14 0.41
N SER A 127 -3.10 8.00 0.65
CA SER A 127 -2.25 6.96 0.07
C SER A 127 -1.58 6.19 1.19
N GLY A 128 -1.24 4.93 0.95
CA GLY A 128 -0.62 4.13 1.99
C GLY A 128 0.16 2.94 1.48
N PHE A 129 1.01 2.44 2.36
CA PHE A 129 1.80 1.22 2.14
C PHE A 129 1.47 0.19 3.21
N TYR A 130 1.32 -1.05 2.80
CA TYR A 130 1.25 -2.17 3.71
C TYR A 130 2.44 -3.09 3.46
N PHE A 131 3.42 -3.06 4.36
CA PHE A 131 4.66 -3.81 4.22
C PHE A 131 4.41 -5.29 4.50
N LEU A 132 4.54 -6.12 3.47
CA LEU A 132 4.40 -7.57 3.58
C LEU A 132 5.72 -8.24 3.96
N LYS A 133 6.83 -7.69 3.50
CA LYS A 133 8.17 -8.18 3.78
C LYS A 133 9.16 -7.03 3.69
N ALA A 134 9.92 -6.86 4.73
CA ALA A 134 11.03 -5.91 4.81
C ALA A 134 12.17 -6.54 5.59
N SER A 135 13.37 -6.03 5.43
CA SER A 135 14.55 -6.37 6.20
C SER A 135 15.25 -5.10 6.66
N ASP A 136 16.24 -5.23 7.49
CA ASP A 136 17.13 -4.14 7.92
C ASP A 136 17.88 -3.43 6.77
N LYS A 137 17.93 -4.07 5.60
CA LYS A 137 18.53 -3.54 4.37
C LYS A 137 17.48 -2.97 3.38
N THR A 138 16.20 -2.99 3.74
CA THR A 138 15.15 -2.45 2.91
C THR A 138 15.19 -0.91 2.95
N SER A 139 15.20 -0.28 1.78
CA SER A 139 15.08 1.18 1.70
C SER A 139 13.73 1.64 2.25
N MET A 140 13.75 2.73 2.97
CA MET A 140 12.53 3.35 3.49
C MET A 140 11.89 4.25 2.43
N PRO A 141 10.56 4.42 2.43
CA PRO A 141 9.90 5.45 1.65
C PRO A 141 10.44 6.83 2.03
N MET A 142 10.64 7.68 1.04
CA MET A 142 10.99 9.08 1.24
C MET A 142 9.81 9.94 0.84
N PHE A 143 9.56 10.99 1.62
CA PHE A 143 8.49 11.95 1.40
C PHE A 143 9.12 13.33 1.21
N GLU A 144 8.61 14.08 0.27
CA GLU A 144 8.99 15.47 0.01
C GLU A 144 7.71 16.33 0.04
N ASP A 145 7.84 17.58 0.51
CA ASP A 145 6.78 18.58 0.56
C ASP A 145 6.74 19.43 -0.73
#